data_966db3c616129976a39608fd6a0efeaa
#
_entry.id   966db3c616129976a39608fd6a0efeaa
#
_cell.length_a   1.000
_cell.length_b   1.000
_cell.length_c   1.000
_cell.angle_alpha   90.00
_cell.angle_beta   90.00
_cell.angle_gamma   90.00
#
_symmetry.space_group_name_H-M   'P 1'
#
loop_
_entity.id
_entity.type
_entity.pdbx_description
1 polymer ?
#
loop_
_entity_poly.entity_id
_entity_poly.type
_entity_poly.pdbx_seq_one_letter_code
_entity_poly.pdbx_strand_id
1 'polypeptide(L)'
;FGAAPLCDHPGLAVPVLGAGVLAGTARGVCGVRTRTRNQLADRLVEALSPALGLRVPDRRAVRLYCWRRGWPGVPRRVELHYAPGIDDTDPLWVPAVVAAVGRRLLADYEVRAHDRRRCRISLRWVPPGPEAEPPPAAQVRAERTIGELLGPTAAVTGVRWEHGELAAVDVRHEAATKLSAAGYRHRVERVVSTMLPGRWRAQWDLEGDTVRFELRPTLPQQVPHPPPVVTAENRWNVPLAVDEDGETVTWHLRGTGPHLLVIGKTGQGKTVLMNGVVMELAFRGWPVWICDPKRIEFLGMRGWPNVQVVATTVPDQVVVIYQAWAEMERRYARIESGAASEDDFEPLILVLDEYRDFYAIVAEWYAGIKVTGMPTRCPVLEKLGSLVRKGRSARVHVILGLQRPDADVLGGEMRDNFGTRISLGPLSPQGAMMMWESPHLGVALPRGIAGRATAVSDDARPLEVQAYWTPDPRRAAAARHPADLALLERLKPAAARHPRLRVRLDEELLTTPDA
;
A
#
# COMPACT_ATOMS: atom_id res chain seq x y z
N PHE A 1 17.03 82.70 -10.86
CA PHE A 1 15.71 82.99 -11.45
C PHE A 1 15.47 84.47 -11.32
N GLY A 2 15.68 85.29 -12.40
CA GLY A 2 15.36 86.70 -12.46
C GLY A 2 13.85 86.92 -12.45
N ALA A 3 13.39 87.64 -11.44
CA ALA A 3 12.00 87.97 -11.28
C ALA A 3 11.61 89.17 -12.17
N ALA A 4 11.59 89.04 -13.45
CA ALA A 4 10.97 89.98 -14.34
C ALA A 4 10.76 89.22 -15.66
N PRO A 5 9.75 89.25 -16.30
CA PRO A 5 8.51 89.99 -16.46
C PRO A 5 7.30 89.02 -16.58
N LEU A 6 6.95 88.32 -15.53
CA LEU A 6 5.79 87.41 -15.53
C LEU A 6 4.48 88.11 -15.15
N CYS A 7 4.56 89.41 -14.83
CA CYS A 7 3.40 90.18 -14.37
C CYS A 7 2.38 90.53 -15.50
N ASP A 8 2.81 90.45 -16.78
CA ASP A 8 1.94 90.89 -17.86
C ASP A 8 1.09 89.74 -18.51
N HIS A 9 1.41 88.46 -18.16
CA HIS A 9 0.69 87.31 -18.67
C HIS A 9 0.45 86.23 -17.59
N PRO A 10 -0.48 86.39 -16.70
CA PRO A 10 -0.72 85.45 -15.60
C PRO A 10 -1.08 84.04 -16.06
N GLY A 11 -1.60 83.89 -17.27
CA GLY A 11 -1.94 82.59 -17.85
C GLY A 11 -0.72 81.72 -18.24
N LEU A 12 0.47 82.30 -18.33
CA LEU A 12 1.72 81.56 -18.63
C LEU A 12 2.53 81.18 -17.40
N ALA A 13 2.20 81.79 -16.25
CA ALA A 13 2.93 81.52 -14.99
C ALA A 13 2.77 80.08 -14.50
N VAL A 14 1.59 79.52 -14.60
CA VAL A 14 1.32 78.14 -14.14
C VAL A 14 2.07 77.08 -14.96
N PRO A 15 2.06 77.10 -16.31
CA PRO A 15 2.78 76.10 -17.11
C PRO A 15 4.32 76.25 -16.93
N VAL A 16 4.84 77.44 -16.77
CA VAL A 16 6.31 77.65 -16.56
C VAL A 16 6.75 77.17 -15.17
N LEU A 17 5.98 77.44 -14.14
CA LEU A 17 6.23 76.91 -12.78
C LEU A 17 6.06 75.38 -12.77
N GLY A 18 5.05 74.84 -13.43
CA GLY A 18 4.83 73.42 -13.56
C GLY A 18 5.98 72.72 -14.31
N ALA A 19 6.48 73.31 -15.41
CA ALA A 19 7.65 72.79 -16.12
C ALA A 19 8.94 72.89 -15.29
N GLY A 20 9.13 73.96 -14.50
CA GLY A 20 10.26 74.11 -13.57
C GLY A 20 10.28 73.05 -12.46
N VAL A 21 9.11 72.81 -11.84
CA VAL A 21 8.97 71.77 -10.81
C VAL A 21 9.18 70.37 -11.40
N LEU A 22 8.62 70.07 -12.56
CA LEU A 22 8.84 68.78 -13.25
C LEU A 22 10.30 68.60 -13.66
N ALA A 23 10.99 69.64 -14.13
CA ALA A 23 12.41 69.56 -14.44
C ALA A 23 13.28 69.43 -13.20
N GLY A 24 12.94 70.10 -12.10
CA GLY A 24 13.59 69.95 -10.81
C GLY A 24 13.46 68.58 -10.19
N THR A 25 12.25 68.03 -10.19
CA THR A 25 11.98 66.68 -9.72
C THR A 25 12.64 65.63 -10.59
N ALA A 26 12.63 65.79 -11.93
CA ALA A 26 13.32 64.90 -12.85
C ALA A 26 14.86 64.89 -12.64
N ARG A 27 15.46 66.03 -12.41
CA ARG A 27 16.90 66.16 -12.07
C ARG A 27 17.23 65.56 -10.71
N GLY A 28 16.36 65.77 -9.70
CA GLY A 28 16.49 65.17 -8.38
C GLY A 28 16.45 63.62 -8.45
N VAL A 29 15.45 63.06 -9.14
CA VAL A 29 15.34 61.62 -9.34
C VAL A 29 16.51 61.04 -10.14
N CYS A 30 16.95 61.71 -11.18
CA CYS A 30 18.16 61.31 -11.92
C CYS A 30 19.41 61.32 -11.06
N GLY A 31 19.58 62.35 -10.20
CA GLY A 31 20.73 62.47 -9.29
C GLY A 31 20.77 61.35 -8.25
N VAL A 32 19.60 61.03 -7.63
CA VAL A 32 19.49 59.92 -6.68
C VAL A 32 19.76 58.57 -7.37
N ARG A 33 19.17 58.36 -8.52
CA ARG A 33 19.42 57.12 -9.32
C ARG A 33 20.92 56.93 -9.66
N THR A 34 21.57 57.98 -10.06
CA THR A 34 23.00 57.94 -10.38
C THR A 34 23.87 57.62 -9.15
N ARG A 35 23.57 58.26 -8.02
CA ARG A 35 24.26 57.96 -6.74
C ARG A 35 24.07 56.50 -6.31
N THR A 36 22.84 55.98 -6.35
CA THR A 36 22.56 54.59 -5.96
C THR A 36 23.28 53.58 -6.89
N ARG A 37 23.28 53.84 -8.20
CA ARG A 37 24.03 53.01 -9.18
C ARG A 37 25.53 53.04 -8.94
N ASN A 38 26.05 54.20 -8.60
CA ASN A 38 27.45 54.35 -8.24
C ASN A 38 27.82 53.59 -6.99
N GLN A 39 27.02 53.73 -5.92
CA GLN A 39 27.21 52.98 -4.67
C GLN A 39 27.13 51.46 -4.88
N LEU A 40 26.24 50.99 -5.74
CA LEU A 40 26.12 49.57 -6.07
C LEU A 40 27.39 49.07 -6.79
N ALA A 41 27.93 49.84 -7.73
CA ALA A 41 29.15 49.52 -8.41
C ALA A 41 30.35 49.52 -7.46
N ASP A 42 30.47 50.48 -6.55
CA ASP A 42 31.54 50.55 -5.54
C ASP A 42 31.53 49.32 -4.61
N ARG A 43 30.34 48.92 -4.10
CA ARG A 43 30.15 47.70 -3.30
C ARG A 43 30.50 46.44 -4.07
N LEU A 44 30.17 46.41 -5.35
CA LEU A 44 30.46 45.23 -6.20
C LEU A 44 31.99 45.12 -6.45
N VAL A 45 32.66 46.23 -6.72
CA VAL A 45 34.13 46.29 -6.85
C VAL A 45 34.83 45.80 -5.59
N GLU A 46 34.42 46.33 -4.43
CA GLU A 46 34.98 45.94 -3.15
C GLU A 46 34.83 44.43 -2.90
N ALA A 47 33.64 43.89 -3.15
CA ALA A 47 33.33 42.47 -2.92
C ALA A 47 34.02 41.50 -3.92
N LEU A 48 34.26 41.95 -5.17
CA LEU A 48 34.88 41.15 -6.21
C LEU A 48 36.39 41.31 -6.30
N SER A 49 36.99 42.33 -5.68
CA SER A 49 38.44 42.59 -5.77
C SER A 49 39.30 41.36 -5.49
N PRO A 50 39.05 40.53 -4.46
CA PRO A 50 39.85 39.31 -4.25
C PRO A 50 39.73 38.32 -5.40
N ALA A 51 38.52 38.10 -5.90
CA ALA A 51 38.23 37.16 -6.98
C ALA A 51 38.77 37.61 -8.35
N LEU A 52 38.92 38.94 -8.51
CA LEU A 52 39.51 39.57 -9.69
C LEU A 52 41.04 39.82 -9.57
N GLY A 53 41.67 39.42 -8.46
CA GLY A 53 43.11 39.58 -8.22
C GLY A 53 43.56 41.03 -8.03
N LEU A 54 42.64 41.91 -7.65
CA LEU A 54 42.94 43.33 -7.46
C LEU A 54 43.50 43.58 -6.06
N ARG A 55 44.69 44.16 -5.94
CA ARG A 55 45.30 44.51 -4.64
C ARG A 55 44.58 45.67 -3.93
N VAL A 56 43.98 46.56 -4.69
CA VAL A 56 43.17 47.68 -4.23
C VAL A 56 41.91 47.74 -5.08
N PRO A 57 40.74 47.99 -4.46
CA PRO A 57 39.49 48.13 -5.21
C PRO A 57 39.58 49.25 -6.24
N ASP A 58 39.54 48.89 -7.52
CA ASP A 58 39.54 49.88 -8.63
C ASP A 58 38.17 49.87 -9.31
N ARG A 59 37.50 51.02 -9.25
CA ARG A 59 36.21 51.20 -9.91
C ARG A 59 36.22 50.93 -11.41
N ARG A 60 37.37 51.09 -12.08
CA ARG A 60 37.51 50.84 -13.50
C ARG A 60 37.39 49.34 -13.84
N ALA A 61 37.62 48.47 -12.83
CA ALA A 61 37.51 47.03 -12.99
C ALA A 61 36.07 46.52 -13.15
N VAL A 62 35.06 47.29 -12.73
CA VAL A 62 33.65 46.89 -12.85
C VAL A 62 32.85 48.00 -13.53
N ARG A 63 32.22 47.67 -14.62
CA ARG A 63 31.36 48.57 -15.36
C ARG A 63 29.98 47.98 -15.53
N LEU A 64 28.93 48.77 -15.20
CA LEU A 64 27.53 48.35 -15.23
C LEU A 64 26.77 49.14 -16.29
N TYR A 65 26.17 48.41 -17.24
CA TYR A 65 25.52 49.00 -18.39
C TYR A 65 24.07 48.56 -18.54
N CYS A 66 23.31 49.27 -19.37
CA CYS A 66 21.97 48.90 -19.84
C CYS A 66 21.02 48.54 -18.71
N TRP A 67 20.73 49.49 -17.83
CA TRP A 67 19.87 49.33 -16.68
C TRP A 67 18.42 49.06 -17.10
N ARG A 68 17.78 48.04 -16.45
CA ARG A 68 16.34 47.77 -16.58
C ARG A 68 15.53 48.95 -15.99
N ARG A 69 14.34 49.23 -16.56
CA ARG A 69 13.39 50.20 -15.99
C ARG A 69 12.90 49.66 -14.64
N GLY A 70 12.90 50.50 -13.60
CA GLY A 70 12.49 50.17 -12.24
C GLY A 70 13.47 50.74 -11.22
N TRP A 71 13.12 50.73 -9.96
CA TRP A 71 13.91 51.24 -8.84
C TRP A 71 14.05 50.17 -7.74
N PRO A 72 15.27 49.83 -7.29
CA PRO A 72 16.57 50.05 -7.93
C PRO A 72 16.74 49.16 -9.15
N GLY A 73 17.18 49.70 -10.28
CA GLY A 73 17.31 48.91 -11.53
C GLY A 73 18.44 47.87 -11.47
N VAL A 74 18.26 46.75 -12.14
CA VAL A 74 19.28 45.72 -12.32
C VAL A 74 20.06 46.02 -13.64
N PRO A 75 21.41 46.00 -13.64
CA PRO A 75 22.18 46.20 -14.85
C PRO A 75 22.03 44.98 -15.79
N ARG A 76 21.66 45.16 -17.05
CA ARG A 76 21.55 44.08 -18.04
C ARG A 76 22.90 43.57 -18.56
N ARG A 77 23.97 44.35 -18.33
CA ARG A 77 25.32 43.99 -18.68
C ARG A 77 26.28 44.39 -17.58
N VAL A 78 27.16 43.47 -17.21
CA VAL A 78 28.26 43.69 -16.27
C VAL A 78 29.56 43.37 -17.00
N GLU A 79 30.50 44.28 -16.99
CA GLU A 79 31.85 44.07 -17.55
C GLU A 79 32.85 44.10 -16.42
N LEU A 80 33.67 43.06 -16.31
CA LEU A 80 34.64 42.86 -15.26
C LEU A 80 36.05 42.80 -15.90
N HIS A 81 36.98 43.51 -15.32
CA HIS A 81 38.41 43.46 -15.68
C HIS A 81 39.16 42.83 -14.50
N TYR A 82 39.96 41.82 -14.76
CA TYR A 82 40.73 41.11 -13.76
C TYR A 82 42.23 41.28 -13.97
N ALA A 83 43.03 41.02 -12.91
CA ALA A 83 44.48 41.16 -12.98
C ALA A 83 45.12 40.09 -13.88
N PRO A 84 46.16 40.43 -14.64
CA PRO A 84 46.85 39.48 -15.55
C PRO A 84 47.46 38.25 -14.85
N GLY A 85 47.57 38.26 -13.53
CA GLY A 85 48.13 37.17 -12.75
C GLY A 85 47.07 36.14 -12.25
N ILE A 86 45.83 36.29 -12.66
CA ILE A 86 44.76 35.30 -12.33
C ILE A 86 44.87 34.11 -13.26
N ASP A 87 44.76 32.91 -12.74
CA ASP A 87 44.57 31.70 -13.52
C ASP A 87 43.15 31.64 -14.09
N ASP A 88 42.97 32.24 -15.25
CA ASP A 88 41.71 32.32 -15.97
C ASP A 88 41.39 31.04 -16.79
N THR A 89 42.28 30.01 -16.66
CA THR A 89 42.07 28.69 -17.24
C THR A 89 41.39 27.72 -16.26
N ASP A 90 41.36 28.05 -14.97
CA ASP A 90 40.65 27.28 -13.95
C ASP A 90 39.13 27.21 -14.28
N PRO A 91 38.60 26.00 -14.53
CA PRO A 91 37.18 25.82 -14.88
C PRO A 91 36.22 26.28 -13.78
N LEU A 92 36.66 26.39 -12.53
CA LEU A 92 35.83 26.79 -11.39
C LEU A 92 35.83 28.31 -11.16
N TRP A 93 36.83 29.05 -11.67
CA TRP A 93 36.97 30.46 -11.38
C TRP A 93 35.87 31.33 -12.02
N VAL A 94 35.61 31.14 -13.33
CA VAL A 94 34.57 31.93 -14.02
C VAL A 94 33.18 31.70 -13.41
N PRO A 95 32.72 30.46 -13.15
CA PRO A 95 31.46 30.22 -12.46
C PRO A 95 31.39 30.87 -11.06
N ALA A 96 32.46 30.84 -10.30
CA ALA A 96 32.53 31.47 -8.98
C ALA A 96 32.37 33.00 -9.05
N VAL A 97 33.02 33.65 -10.03
CA VAL A 97 32.88 35.10 -10.30
C VAL A 97 31.42 35.43 -10.69
N VAL A 98 30.82 34.67 -11.60
CA VAL A 98 29.42 34.86 -12.03
C VAL A 98 28.46 34.72 -10.84
N ALA A 99 28.63 33.67 -10.03
CA ALA A 99 27.82 33.47 -8.83
C ALA A 99 27.98 34.61 -7.79
N ALA A 100 29.20 35.14 -7.65
CA ALA A 100 29.46 36.27 -6.77
C ALA A 100 28.78 37.57 -7.25
N VAL A 101 28.79 37.82 -8.56
CA VAL A 101 28.03 38.91 -9.18
C VAL A 101 26.52 38.76 -8.94
N GLY A 102 25.98 37.57 -9.19
CA GLY A 102 24.56 37.25 -9.03
C GLY A 102 24.07 37.50 -7.62
N ARG A 103 24.80 36.97 -6.63
CA ARG A 103 24.48 37.19 -5.19
C ARG A 103 24.46 38.65 -4.80
N ARG A 104 25.36 39.47 -5.34
CA ARG A 104 25.46 40.89 -5.00
C ARG A 104 24.43 41.76 -5.70
N LEU A 105 24.06 41.40 -6.92
CA LEU A 105 23.08 42.12 -7.72
C LEU A 105 21.67 41.56 -7.59
N LEU A 106 21.48 40.45 -6.83
CA LEU A 106 20.21 39.75 -6.64
C LEU A 106 19.55 39.42 -8.00
N ALA A 107 20.34 38.90 -8.94
CA ALA A 107 19.91 38.61 -10.30
C ALA A 107 20.85 37.60 -10.97
N ASP A 108 20.34 36.78 -11.87
CA ASP A 108 21.12 35.79 -12.57
C ASP A 108 21.85 36.39 -13.77
N TYR A 109 23.08 35.93 -13.98
CA TYR A 109 23.95 36.35 -15.07
C TYR A 109 24.59 35.15 -15.75
N GLU A 110 24.77 35.25 -17.04
CA GLU A 110 25.54 34.31 -17.86
C GLU A 110 26.74 34.98 -18.51
N VAL A 111 27.77 34.21 -18.80
CA VAL A 111 28.93 34.73 -19.52
C VAL A 111 28.55 34.98 -20.98
N ARG A 112 28.61 36.23 -21.39
CA ARG A 112 28.44 36.63 -22.81
C ARG A 112 29.73 36.50 -23.62
N ALA A 113 30.85 36.90 -23.02
CA ALA A 113 32.20 36.83 -23.65
C ALA A 113 33.28 36.84 -22.58
N HIS A 114 34.34 36.06 -22.80
CA HIS A 114 35.52 36.06 -21.99
C HIS A 114 36.74 36.33 -22.92
N ASP A 115 37.27 37.54 -22.82
CA ASP A 115 38.45 37.98 -23.59
C ASP A 115 39.71 37.89 -22.71
N ARG A 116 40.37 36.74 -22.77
CA ARG A 116 41.58 36.46 -21.99
C ARG A 116 42.74 37.37 -22.32
N ARG A 117 42.86 37.80 -23.58
CA ARG A 117 43.96 38.73 -24.00
C ARG A 117 43.81 40.10 -23.35
N ARG A 118 42.59 40.53 -23.07
CA ARG A 118 42.29 41.81 -22.45
C ARG A 118 41.90 41.67 -20.97
N CYS A 119 42.02 40.48 -20.38
CA CYS A 119 41.65 40.17 -19.00
C CYS A 119 40.24 40.68 -18.68
N ARG A 120 39.25 40.34 -19.51
CA ARG A 120 37.89 40.90 -19.42
C ARG A 120 36.82 39.84 -19.56
N ILE A 121 35.86 39.86 -18.64
CA ILE A 121 34.63 39.06 -18.69
C ILE A 121 33.43 39.99 -18.89
N SER A 122 32.58 39.69 -19.84
CA SER A 122 31.30 40.38 -20.05
C SER A 122 30.14 39.43 -19.70
N LEU A 123 29.30 39.85 -18.75
CA LEU A 123 28.13 39.11 -18.30
C LEU A 123 26.85 39.74 -18.83
N ARG A 124 25.88 38.93 -19.17
CA ARG A 124 24.55 39.32 -19.55
C ARG A 124 23.55 38.86 -18.48
N TRP A 125 22.65 39.75 -18.07
CA TRP A 125 21.55 39.43 -17.21
C TRP A 125 20.61 38.40 -17.87
N VAL A 126 20.25 37.37 -17.12
CA VAL A 126 19.26 36.37 -17.49
C VAL A 126 17.94 36.81 -16.87
N PRO A 127 16.89 37.04 -17.68
CA PRO A 127 15.58 37.32 -17.11
C PRO A 127 15.16 36.11 -16.26
N PRO A 128 14.55 36.32 -15.08
CA PRO A 128 13.92 35.23 -14.36
C PRO A 128 12.96 34.56 -15.33
N GLY A 129 13.06 33.24 -15.44
CA GLY A 129 12.08 32.44 -16.18
C GLY A 129 10.67 32.80 -15.67
N PRO A 130 9.61 32.41 -16.40
CA PRO A 130 8.27 32.50 -15.85
C PRO A 130 8.33 31.89 -14.44
N GLU A 131 7.89 32.63 -13.43
CA GLU A 131 7.79 32.10 -12.06
C GLU A 131 7.04 30.77 -12.20
N ALA A 132 7.71 29.66 -11.89
CA ALA A 132 7.05 28.38 -11.82
C ALA A 132 5.90 28.59 -10.81
N GLU A 133 4.70 28.25 -11.22
CA GLU A 133 3.57 28.28 -10.28
C GLU A 133 3.99 27.55 -9.02
N PRO A 134 3.73 28.12 -7.85
CA PRO A 134 4.12 27.46 -6.60
C PRO A 134 3.49 26.05 -6.59
N PRO A 135 4.27 25.02 -6.19
CA PRO A 135 3.74 23.67 -6.19
C PRO A 135 2.47 23.61 -5.33
N PRO A 136 1.48 22.81 -5.74
CA PRO A 136 0.23 22.67 -5.01
C PRO A 136 0.48 22.32 -3.54
N ALA A 137 -0.36 22.83 -2.64
CA ALA A 137 -0.20 22.65 -1.19
C ALA A 137 -0.06 21.17 -0.76
N ALA A 138 -0.71 20.25 -1.50
CA ALA A 138 -0.61 18.82 -1.26
C ALA A 138 0.81 18.29 -1.54
N GLN A 139 1.46 18.78 -2.60
CA GLN A 139 2.84 18.41 -2.93
C GLN A 139 3.81 18.93 -1.86
N VAL A 140 3.70 20.19 -1.47
CA VAL A 140 4.55 20.77 -0.40
C VAL A 140 4.42 19.99 0.90
N ARG A 141 3.19 19.57 1.23
CA ARG A 141 2.94 18.74 2.41
C ARG A 141 3.60 17.37 2.28
N ALA A 142 3.48 16.72 1.11
CA ALA A 142 4.09 15.43 0.85
C ALA A 142 5.61 15.51 0.94
N GLU A 143 6.25 16.46 0.27
CA GLU A 143 7.69 16.69 0.28
C GLU A 143 8.22 16.89 1.71
N ARG A 144 7.52 17.72 2.51
CA ARG A 144 7.89 17.95 3.91
C ARG A 144 7.78 16.68 4.75
N THR A 145 6.64 15.97 4.68
CA THR A 145 6.39 14.76 5.46
C THR A 145 7.41 13.66 5.12
N ILE A 146 7.68 13.47 3.84
CA ILE A 146 8.63 12.46 3.36
C ILE A 146 10.07 12.83 3.75
N GLY A 147 10.45 14.10 3.63
CA GLY A 147 11.77 14.59 4.06
C GLY A 147 12.01 14.43 5.56
N GLU A 148 11.00 14.66 6.39
CA GLU A 148 11.08 14.43 7.85
C GLU A 148 11.26 12.94 8.19
N LEU A 149 10.66 12.03 7.41
CA LEU A 149 10.73 10.58 7.63
C LEU A 149 12.01 9.95 7.08
N LEU A 150 12.39 10.29 5.86
CA LEU A 150 13.52 9.65 5.17
C LEU A 150 14.85 10.39 5.37
N GLY A 151 14.81 11.61 5.89
CA GLY A 151 15.99 12.44 6.21
C GLY A 151 16.24 13.54 5.18
N PRO A 152 17.24 14.43 5.47
CA PRO A 152 17.47 15.63 4.68
C PRO A 152 18.03 15.37 3.27
N THR A 153 18.51 14.16 2.99
CA THR A 153 18.99 13.74 1.67
C THR A 153 17.88 13.21 0.77
N ALA A 154 16.67 13.00 1.33
CA ALA A 154 15.52 12.55 0.57
C ALA A 154 15.06 13.67 -0.39
N ALA A 155 14.98 13.34 -1.68
CA ALA A 155 14.55 14.25 -2.73
C ALA A 155 13.39 13.65 -3.53
N VAL A 156 12.32 14.43 -3.69
CA VAL A 156 11.24 14.07 -4.60
C VAL A 156 11.74 14.22 -6.04
N THR A 157 11.69 13.13 -6.79
CA THR A 157 12.15 13.04 -8.18
C THR A 157 11.02 13.11 -9.20
N GLY A 158 9.80 12.78 -8.77
CA GLY A 158 8.62 12.82 -9.63
C GLY A 158 7.34 12.94 -8.81
N VAL A 159 6.32 13.56 -9.42
CA VAL A 159 4.99 13.71 -8.82
C VAL A 159 3.95 13.44 -9.92
N ARG A 160 2.98 12.57 -9.63
CA ARG A 160 1.87 12.27 -10.54
C ARG A 160 0.56 12.75 -9.94
N TRP A 161 -0.23 13.42 -10.77
CA TRP A 161 -1.55 13.94 -10.44
C TRP A 161 -2.62 13.22 -11.26
N GLU A 162 -3.71 12.82 -10.63
CA GLU A 162 -4.87 12.23 -11.27
C GLU A 162 -6.14 12.97 -10.81
N HIS A 163 -6.95 13.42 -11.74
CA HIS A 163 -8.20 14.17 -11.46
C HIS A 163 -8.02 15.37 -10.52
N GLY A 164 -6.83 15.99 -10.50
CA GLY A 164 -6.52 17.13 -9.63
C GLY A 164 -6.08 16.76 -8.21
N GLU A 165 -5.96 15.46 -7.91
CA GLU A 165 -5.44 14.95 -6.64
C GLU A 165 -4.05 14.35 -6.82
N LEU A 166 -3.26 14.40 -5.76
CA LEU A 166 -1.92 13.81 -5.73
C LEU A 166 -2.05 12.28 -5.75
N ALA A 167 -1.59 11.64 -6.83
CA ALA A 167 -1.73 10.20 -7.05
C ALA A 167 -0.45 9.39 -6.75
N ALA A 168 0.74 9.94 -7.05
CA ALA A 168 1.99 9.30 -6.70
C ALA A 168 3.12 10.30 -6.47
N VAL A 169 4.11 9.89 -5.66
CA VAL A 169 5.32 10.64 -5.36
C VAL A 169 6.51 9.69 -5.43
N ASP A 170 7.43 9.94 -6.36
CA ASP A 170 8.68 9.21 -6.48
C ASP A 170 9.77 9.93 -5.67
N VAL A 171 10.48 9.18 -4.85
CA VAL A 171 11.48 9.73 -3.93
C VAL A 171 12.78 8.96 -4.02
N ARG A 172 13.89 9.67 -4.10
CA ARG A 172 15.23 9.13 -3.93
C ARG A 172 15.70 9.37 -2.50
N HIS A 173 16.34 8.40 -1.87
CA HIS A 173 16.79 8.49 -0.48
C HIS A 173 18.15 7.82 -0.29
N GLU A 174 18.83 8.13 0.81
CA GLU A 174 20.08 7.49 1.23
C GLU A 174 19.93 6.75 2.57
N ALA A 175 18.70 6.40 2.94
CA ALA A 175 18.38 5.86 4.26
C ALA A 175 18.44 4.31 4.31
N ALA A 176 19.18 3.66 3.42
CA ALA A 176 19.21 2.20 3.23
C ALA A 176 19.35 1.40 4.54
N THR A 177 20.21 1.82 5.46
CA THR A 177 20.45 1.13 6.74
C THR A 177 19.20 1.08 7.64
N LYS A 178 18.41 2.17 7.70
CA LYS A 178 17.16 2.21 8.48
C LYS A 178 16.04 1.44 7.79
N LEU A 179 16.03 1.46 6.45
CA LEU A 179 15.01 0.84 5.63
C LEU A 179 15.20 -0.66 5.44
N SER A 180 16.34 -1.23 5.81
CA SER A 180 16.53 -2.68 5.86
C SER A 180 15.52 -3.35 6.82
N ALA A 181 15.14 -2.67 7.91
CA ALA A 181 14.13 -3.15 8.83
C ALA A 181 12.70 -2.98 8.27
N ALA A 182 12.00 -4.09 8.06
CA ALA A 182 10.60 -4.08 7.57
C ALA A 182 9.67 -3.25 8.45
N GLY A 183 9.85 -3.26 9.76
CA GLY A 183 9.07 -2.46 10.72
C GLY A 183 9.21 -0.95 10.51
N TYR A 184 10.39 -0.47 10.11
CA TYR A 184 10.58 0.95 9.81
C TYR A 184 9.87 1.35 8.51
N ARG A 185 9.97 0.54 7.44
CA ARG A 185 9.24 0.76 6.18
C ARG A 185 7.73 0.85 6.40
N HIS A 186 7.18 -0.07 7.20
CA HIS A 186 5.75 -0.05 7.54
C HIS A 186 5.35 1.18 8.36
N ARG A 187 6.23 1.64 9.26
CA ARG A 187 6.02 2.88 10.00
C ARG A 187 5.98 4.10 9.07
N VAL A 188 6.91 4.20 8.11
CA VAL A 188 6.95 5.29 7.12
C VAL A 188 5.65 5.31 6.32
N GLU A 189 5.23 4.17 5.75
CA GLU A 189 3.99 4.05 4.99
C GLU A 189 2.76 4.49 5.80
N ARG A 190 2.67 4.05 7.05
CA ARG A 190 1.57 4.45 7.95
C ARG A 190 1.55 5.94 8.24
N VAL A 191 2.70 6.57 8.47
CA VAL A 191 2.77 8.01 8.72
C VAL A 191 2.39 8.79 7.47
N VAL A 192 2.88 8.39 6.29
CA VAL A 192 2.49 9.00 5.00
C VAL A 192 0.98 8.89 4.80
N SER A 193 0.37 7.71 5.02
CA SER A 193 -1.09 7.51 4.94
C SER A 193 -1.90 8.30 5.98
N THR A 194 -1.27 8.73 7.09
CA THR A 194 -1.94 9.54 8.11
C THR A 194 -1.85 11.04 7.80
N MET A 195 -0.74 11.46 7.22
CA MET A 195 -0.42 12.88 7.00
C MET A 195 -0.90 13.39 5.64
N LEU A 196 -1.04 12.52 4.65
CA LEU A 196 -1.55 12.86 3.33
C LEU A 196 -3.02 12.41 3.18
N PRO A 197 -3.84 13.13 2.40
CA PRO A 197 -5.19 12.70 2.10
C PRO A 197 -5.21 11.35 1.39
N GLY A 198 -6.12 10.45 1.78
CA GLY A 198 -6.24 9.12 1.19
C GLY A 198 -5.36 8.08 1.88
N ARG A 199 -5.32 6.89 1.28
CA ARG A 199 -4.53 5.76 1.76
C ARG A 199 -3.37 5.55 0.82
N TRP A 200 -2.16 5.48 1.34
CA TRP A 200 -0.94 5.40 0.55
C TRP A 200 -0.24 4.06 0.76
N ARG A 201 0.33 3.51 -0.29
CA ARG A 201 1.26 2.38 -0.24
C ARG A 201 2.64 2.81 -0.71
N ALA A 202 3.68 2.14 -0.21
CA ALA A 202 5.05 2.38 -0.59
C ALA A 202 5.61 1.17 -1.34
N GLN A 203 6.11 1.40 -2.53
CA GLN A 203 6.87 0.43 -3.32
C GLN A 203 8.35 0.76 -3.15
N TRP A 204 9.07 -0.09 -2.42
CA TRP A 204 10.47 0.11 -2.08
C TRP A 204 11.38 -0.60 -3.06
N ASP A 205 12.28 0.14 -3.68
CA ASP A 205 13.46 -0.36 -4.38
C ASP A 205 14.69 -0.03 -3.53
N LEU A 206 15.14 -1.04 -2.76
CA LEU A 206 16.26 -0.87 -1.84
C LEU A 206 17.62 -0.93 -2.55
N GLU A 207 17.68 -1.49 -3.77
CA GLU A 207 18.90 -1.52 -4.57
C GLU A 207 19.12 -0.19 -5.29
N GLY A 208 18.02 0.41 -5.77
CA GLY A 208 18.04 1.70 -6.46
C GLY A 208 17.93 2.91 -5.52
N ASP A 209 17.88 2.72 -4.20
CA ASP A 209 17.67 3.78 -3.18
C ASP A 209 16.46 4.67 -3.51
N THR A 210 15.37 4.03 -3.99
CA THR A 210 14.15 4.73 -4.35
C THR A 210 12.91 4.14 -3.66
N VAL A 211 11.91 4.99 -3.48
CA VAL A 211 10.58 4.58 -3.06
C VAL A 211 9.53 5.36 -3.85
N ARG A 212 8.53 4.64 -4.32
CA ARG A 212 7.31 5.23 -4.86
C ARG A 212 6.20 5.13 -3.83
N PHE A 213 5.69 6.28 -3.40
CA PHE A 213 4.44 6.36 -2.67
C PHE A 213 3.31 6.57 -3.67
N GLU A 214 2.28 5.72 -3.63
CA GLU A 214 1.12 5.87 -4.49
C GLU A 214 -0.18 5.75 -3.72
N LEU A 215 -1.18 6.49 -4.17
CA LEU A 215 -2.52 6.47 -3.59
C LEU A 215 -3.15 5.10 -3.89
N ARG A 216 -3.59 4.40 -2.84
CA ARG A 216 -4.27 3.12 -2.97
C ARG A 216 -5.65 3.31 -3.59
N PRO A 217 -6.03 2.50 -4.58
CA PRO A 217 -7.39 2.43 -5.02
C PRO A 217 -8.34 2.11 -3.86
N THR A 218 -9.54 2.63 -3.93
CA THR A 218 -10.58 2.31 -2.94
C THR A 218 -11.14 0.92 -3.24
N LEU A 219 -10.94 -0.01 -2.32
CA LEU A 219 -11.58 -1.31 -2.40
C LEU A 219 -13.12 -1.16 -2.41
N PRO A 220 -13.84 -1.90 -3.27
CA PRO A 220 -15.30 -1.91 -3.28
C PRO A 220 -15.86 -2.36 -1.92
N GLN A 221 -17.05 -1.93 -1.56
CA GLN A 221 -17.67 -2.34 -0.29
C GLN A 221 -18.26 -3.75 -0.34
N GLN A 222 -18.65 -4.21 -1.52
CA GLN A 222 -19.19 -5.54 -1.76
C GLN A 222 -18.83 -5.99 -3.17
N VAL A 223 -18.33 -7.22 -3.30
CA VAL A 223 -18.03 -7.85 -4.58
C VAL A 223 -18.74 -9.18 -4.64
N PRO A 224 -19.70 -9.38 -5.55
CA PRO A 224 -20.35 -10.68 -5.73
C PRO A 224 -19.32 -11.74 -6.12
N HIS A 225 -19.53 -12.97 -5.67
CA HIS A 225 -18.70 -14.10 -6.07
C HIS A 225 -18.71 -14.24 -7.60
N PRO A 226 -17.55 -14.35 -8.26
CA PRO A 226 -17.49 -14.52 -9.70
C PRO A 226 -18.13 -15.85 -10.10
N PRO A 227 -18.71 -15.97 -11.31
CA PRO A 227 -19.15 -17.26 -11.83
C PRO A 227 -17.95 -18.21 -11.91
N PRO A 228 -18.08 -19.47 -11.45
CA PRO A 228 -17.00 -20.43 -11.53
C PRO A 228 -16.63 -20.73 -12.99
N VAL A 229 -15.37 -20.54 -13.32
CA VAL A 229 -14.79 -20.95 -14.61
C VAL A 229 -13.69 -21.93 -14.29
N VAL A 230 -13.94 -23.22 -14.56
CA VAL A 230 -13.00 -24.29 -14.22
C VAL A 230 -12.31 -24.81 -15.48
N THR A 231 -11.00 -24.59 -15.58
CA THR A 231 -10.13 -25.12 -16.63
C THR A 231 -9.13 -26.12 -16.05
N ALA A 232 -8.39 -26.81 -16.87
CA ALA A 232 -7.32 -27.70 -16.42
C ALA A 232 -6.23 -26.94 -15.61
N GLU A 233 -5.98 -25.69 -15.97
CA GLU A 233 -4.94 -24.82 -15.38
C GLU A 233 -5.35 -24.25 -14.02
N ASN A 234 -6.62 -23.85 -13.87
CA ASN A 234 -7.11 -23.17 -12.67
C ASN A 234 -7.93 -24.06 -11.73
N ARG A 235 -8.09 -25.35 -12.03
CA ARG A 235 -8.95 -26.26 -11.24
C ARG A 235 -8.56 -26.32 -9.75
N TRP A 236 -7.30 -26.05 -9.43
CA TRP A 236 -6.76 -26.08 -8.07
C TRP A 236 -6.78 -24.72 -7.36
N ASN A 237 -7.26 -23.69 -8.04
CA ASN A 237 -7.25 -22.31 -7.59
C ASN A 237 -8.67 -21.86 -7.22
N VAL A 238 -8.90 -21.57 -5.96
CA VAL A 238 -10.21 -21.18 -5.42
C VAL A 238 -10.21 -19.68 -5.13
N PRO A 239 -11.06 -18.89 -5.79
CA PRO A 239 -11.11 -17.45 -5.56
C PRO A 239 -11.68 -17.13 -4.17
N LEU A 240 -11.00 -16.25 -3.42
CA LEU A 240 -11.39 -15.84 -2.08
C LEU A 240 -11.88 -14.39 -2.02
N ALA A 241 -11.17 -13.50 -2.70
CA ALA A 241 -11.32 -12.06 -2.56
C ALA A 241 -10.74 -11.31 -3.75
N VAL A 242 -10.96 -10.01 -3.82
CA VAL A 242 -10.21 -9.10 -4.68
C VAL A 242 -9.33 -8.19 -3.84
N ASP A 243 -8.16 -7.87 -4.35
CA ASP A 243 -7.28 -6.86 -3.76
C ASP A 243 -7.59 -5.44 -4.25
N GLU A 244 -6.78 -4.47 -3.85
CA GLU A 244 -6.97 -3.06 -4.19
C GLU A 244 -6.73 -2.75 -5.68
N ASP A 245 -6.00 -3.60 -6.40
CA ASP A 245 -5.75 -3.47 -7.84
C ASP A 245 -6.81 -4.20 -8.68
N GLY A 246 -7.78 -4.87 -8.02
CA GLY A 246 -8.83 -5.65 -8.67
C GLY A 246 -8.42 -7.08 -9.01
N GLU A 247 -7.21 -7.48 -8.59
CA GLU A 247 -6.71 -8.82 -8.81
C GLU A 247 -7.33 -9.82 -7.82
N THR A 248 -7.54 -11.05 -8.31
CA THR A 248 -8.15 -12.09 -7.48
C THR A 248 -7.14 -12.75 -6.55
N VAL A 249 -7.40 -12.67 -5.26
CA VAL A 249 -6.67 -13.46 -4.25
C VAL A 249 -7.25 -14.86 -4.21
N THR A 250 -6.39 -15.85 -4.39
CA THR A 250 -6.78 -17.23 -4.67
C THR A 250 -6.14 -18.18 -3.65
N TRP A 251 -6.89 -19.16 -3.18
CA TRP A 251 -6.38 -20.30 -2.43
C TRP A 251 -5.91 -21.39 -3.40
N HIS A 252 -4.63 -21.74 -3.32
CA HIS A 252 -3.99 -22.75 -4.16
C HIS A 252 -3.89 -24.09 -3.42
N LEU A 253 -4.77 -25.07 -3.72
CA LEU A 253 -4.81 -26.33 -2.99
C LEU A 253 -3.53 -27.17 -3.15
N ARG A 254 -2.81 -27.02 -4.25
CA ARG A 254 -1.50 -27.67 -4.48
C ARG A 254 -0.30 -26.86 -4.02
N GLY A 255 -0.54 -25.61 -3.59
CA GLY A 255 0.50 -24.70 -3.11
C GLY A 255 1.07 -25.08 -1.75
N THR A 256 1.81 -24.16 -1.15
CA THR A 256 2.39 -24.30 0.21
C THR A 256 1.31 -24.19 1.29
N GLY A 257 0.14 -23.61 0.97
CA GLY A 257 -1.01 -23.44 1.85
C GLY A 257 -2.18 -24.39 1.55
N PRO A 258 -2.05 -25.73 1.78
CA PRO A 258 -3.08 -26.70 1.42
C PRO A 258 -4.37 -26.59 2.23
N HIS A 259 -4.35 -25.89 3.35
CA HIS A 259 -5.47 -25.69 4.25
C HIS A 259 -5.80 -24.20 4.37
N LEU A 260 -7.08 -23.88 4.59
CA LEU A 260 -7.57 -22.50 4.68
C LEU A 260 -8.03 -22.18 6.12
N LEU A 261 -7.44 -21.13 6.70
CA LEU A 261 -7.84 -20.57 7.97
C LEU A 261 -8.65 -19.29 7.77
N VAL A 262 -9.87 -19.27 8.26
CA VAL A 262 -10.78 -18.12 8.17
C VAL A 262 -11.08 -17.58 9.56
N ILE A 263 -10.67 -16.34 9.83
CA ILE A 263 -10.92 -15.68 11.10
C ILE A 263 -11.84 -14.48 10.89
N GLY A 264 -12.80 -14.31 11.78
CA GLY A 264 -13.69 -13.14 11.73
C GLY A 264 -14.70 -13.14 12.85
N LYS A 265 -14.88 -11.98 13.46
CA LYS A 265 -15.92 -11.78 14.47
C LYS A 265 -17.31 -11.87 13.83
N THR A 266 -18.32 -12.10 14.67
CA THR A 266 -19.73 -12.10 14.23
C THR A 266 -20.06 -10.83 13.44
N GLY A 267 -20.72 -11.00 12.30
CA GLY A 267 -21.11 -9.91 11.41
C GLY A 267 -20.03 -9.41 10.43
N GLN A 268 -18.79 -9.93 10.48
CA GLN A 268 -17.73 -9.55 9.56
C GLN A 268 -17.74 -10.29 8.20
N GLY A 269 -18.64 -11.25 8.00
CA GLY A 269 -18.80 -11.96 6.73
C GLY A 269 -18.10 -13.32 6.65
N LYS A 270 -17.64 -13.91 7.79
CA LYS A 270 -16.97 -15.23 7.82
C LYS A 270 -17.78 -16.32 7.13
N THR A 271 -19.02 -16.53 7.55
CA THR A 271 -19.90 -17.55 6.98
C THR A 271 -20.25 -17.26 5.52
N VAL A 272 -20.36 -15.98 5.13
CA VAL A 272 -20.61 -15.55 3.75
C VAL A 272 -19.44 -15.98 2.83
N LEU A 273 -18.20 -15.71 3.24
CA LEU A 273 -17.01 -16.17 2.52
C LEU A 273 -16.95 -17.69 2.46
N MET A 274 -17.12 -18.36 3.61
CA MET A 274 -17.05 -19.84 3.66
C MET A 274 -18.12 -20.50 2.78
N ASN A 275 -19.31 -19.93 2.71
CA ASN A 275 -20.37 -20.40 1.79
C ASN A 275 -19.91 -20.29 0.33
N GLY A 276 -19.31 -19.18 -0.07
CA GLY A 276 -18.77 -19.00 -1.42
C GLY A 276 -17.69 -20.02 -1.76
N VAL A 277 -16.74 -20.22 -0.84
CA VAL A 277 -15.67 -21.21 -0.99
C VAL A 277 -16.25 -22.64 -1.10
N VAL A 278 -17.21 -23.00 -0.26
CA VAL A 278 -17.90 -24.31 -0.31
C VAL A 278 -18.61 -24.52 -1.66
N MET A 279 -19.32 -23.51 -2.15
CA MET A 279 -20.01 -23.58 -3.43
C MET A 279 -19.02 -23.73 -4.60
N GLU A 280 -17.93 -22.98 -4.56
CA GLU A 280 -16.88 -23.03 -5.57
C GLU A 280 -16.20 -24.42 -5.62
N LEU A 281 -15.90 -25.01 -4.46
CA LEU A 281 -15.34 -26.36 -4.35
C LEU A 281 -16.33 -27.43 -4.81
N ALA A 282 -17.59 -27.30 -4.42
CA ALA A 282 -18.67 -28.18 -4.85
C ALA A 282 -18.93 -28.07 -6.37
N PHE A 283 -18.79 -26.87 -6.98
CA PHE A 283 -18.91 -26.66 -8.42
C PHE A 283 -17.81 -27.40 -9.19
N ARG A 284 -16.58 -27.48 -8.64
CA ARG A 284 -15.50 -28.31 -9.20
C ARG A 284 -15.77 -29.80 -9.16
N GLY A 285 -16.85 -30.20 -8.53
CA GLY A 285 -17.26 -31.59 -8.40
C GLY A 285 -16.59 -32.31 -7.23
N TRP A 286 -15.97 -31.62 -6.30
CA TRP A 286 -15.29 -32.21 -5.17
C TRP A 286 -16.23 -32.46 -3.99
N PRO A 287 -16.04 -33.57 -3.23
CA PRO A 287 -16.85 -33.86 -2.06
C PRO A 287 -16.51 -32.90 -0.93
N VAL A 288 -17.55 -32.27 -0.38
CA VAL A 288 -17.44 -31.33 0.76
C VAL A 288 -18.20 -31.89 1.95
N TRP A 289 -17.51 -32.00 3.07
CA TRP A 289 -18.04 -32.45 4.35
C TRP A 289 -17.99 -31.30 5.36
N ILE A 290 -19.12 -30.99 5.98
CA ILE A 290 -19.27 -29.81 6.83
C ILE A 290 -19.62 -30.22 8.26
N CYS A 291 -18.84 -29.73 9.22
CA CYS A 291 -19.16 -29.74 10.66
C CYS A 291 -19.64 -28.34 11.06
N ASP A 292 -20.89 -28.22 11.51
CA ASP A 292 -21.53 -26.95 11.92
C ASP A 292 -21.92 -27.03 13.41
N PRO A 293 -21.00 -26.67 14.34
CA PRO A 293 -21.28 -26.69 15.78
C PRO A 293 -22.40 -25.75 16.20
N LYS A 294 -22.60 -24.63 15.47
CA LYS A 294 -23.71 -23.69 15.72
C LYS A 294 -25.07 -24.16 15.20
N ARG A 295 -25.09 -25.22 14.39
CA ARG A 295 -26.26 -25.87 13.84
C ARG A 295 -27.10 -25.05 12.83
N ILE A 296 -26.74 -23.83 12.54
CA ILE A 296 -27.54 -22.90 11.72
C ILE A 296 -26.78 -22.25 10.57
N GLU A 297 -25.45 -22.28 10.60
CA GLU A 297 -24.63 -21.49 9.65
C GLU A 297 -24.58 -22.11 8.24
N PHE A 298 -24.61 -23.44 8.15
CA PHE A 298 -24.54 -24.17 6.87
C PHE A 298 -25.83 -24.95 6.51
N LEU A 299 -26.94 -24.65 7.16
CA LEU A 299 -28.22 -25.33 6.82
C LEU A 299 -28.63 -25.11 5.35
N GLY A 300 -28.27 -23.97 4.76
CA GLY A 300 -28.48 -23.68 3.34
C GLY A 300 -27.73 -24.59 2.40
N MET A 301 -26.67 -25.26 2.88
CA MET A 301 -25.87 -26.21 2.11
C MET A 301 -26.43 -27.63 2.13
N ARG A 302 -27.39 -27.92 2.98
CA ARG A 302 -28.12 -29.21 2.94
C ARG A 302 -28.82 -29.33 1.60
N GLY A 303 -28.51 -30.37 0.84
CA GLY A 303 -29.08 -30.53 -0.49
C GLY A 303 -28.26 -29.89 -1.63
N TRP A 304 -27.25 -29.09 -1.32
CA TRP A 304 -26.35 -28.57 -2.35
C TRP A 304 -25.56 -29.71 -3.03
N PRO A 305 -25.47 -29.75 -4.36
CA PRO A 305 -24.74 -30.82 -5.05
C PRO A 305 -23.28 -30.89 -4.56
N ASN A 306 -22.74 -32.09 -4.38
CA ASN A 306 -21.41 -32.41 -3.88
C ASN A 306 -21.12 -32.02 -2.40
N VAL A 307 -22.03 -31.34 -1.70
CA VAL A 307 -21.99 -31.25 -0.25
C VAL A 307 -22.60 -32.54 0.30
N GLN A 308 -21.77 -33.50 0.67
CA GLN A 308 -22.20 -34.84 1.04
C GLN A 308 -22.86 -34.92 2.42
N VAL A 309 -22.41 -34.05 3.34
CA VAL A 309 -22.92 -34.00 4.73
C VAL A 309 -22.82 -32.61 5.31
N VAL A 310 -23.81 -32.24 6.14
CA VAL A 310 -23.76 -31.11 7.08
C VAL A 310 -24.09 -31.67 8.46
N ALA A 311 -23.04 -31.98 9.22
CA ALA A 311 -23.14 -32.54 10.57
C ALA A 311 -23.39 -31.42 11.57
N THR A 312 -24.49 -31.52 12.32
CA THR A 312 -24.93 -30.52 13.28
C THR A 312 -25.01 -31.03 14.72
N THR A 313 -24.91 -32.34 14.92
CA THR A 313 -24.80 -32.94 16.25
C THR A 313 -23.37 -33.30 16.58
N VAL A 314 -22.97 -33.30 17.83
CA VAL A 314 -21.59 -33.64 18.23
C VAL A 314 -21.18 -35.04 17.77
N PRO A 315 -22.01 -36.09 17.97
CA PRO A 315 -21.69 -37.42 17.48
C PRO A 315 -21.44 -37.43 15.96
N ASP A 316 -22.31 -36.78 15.17
CA ASP A 316 -22.14 -36.76 13.72
C ASP A 316 -20.85 -36.04 13.31
N GLN A 317 -20.50 -34.93 13.97
CA GLN A 317 -19.27 -34.19 13.70
C GLN A 317 -18.01 -35.03 14.01
N VAL A 318 -18.04 -35.75 15.13
CA VAL A 318 -16.99 -36.69 15.50
C VAL A 318 -16.82 -37.75 14.43
N VAL A 319 -17.91 -38.39 14.00
CA VAL A 319 -17.88 -39.42 12.94
C VAL A 319 -17.34 -38.88 11.62
N VAL A 320 -17.78 -37.68 11.20
CA VAL A 320 -17.31 -37.04 9.96
C VAL A 320 -15.79 -36.81 9.99
N ILE A 321 -15.24 -36.34 11.09
CA ILE A 321 -13.80 -36.15 11.23
C ILE A 321 -13.04 -37.48 11.21
N TYR A 322 -13.54 -38.49 11.91
CA TYR A 322 -12.93 -39.84 11.85
C TYR A 322 -12.97 -40.44 10.46
N GLN A 323 -14.09 -40.31 9.75
CA GLN A 323 -14.19 -40.79 8.36
C GLN A 323 -13.25 -40.04 7.41
N ALA A 324 -13.05 -38.73 7.61
CA ALA A 324 -12.09 -37.95 6.84
C ALA A 324 -10.65 -38.42 7.11
N TRP A 325 -10.34 -38.69 8.39
CA TRP A 325 -9.04 -39.23 8.77
C TRP A 325 -8.85 -40.65 8.21
N ALA A 326 -9.80 -41.52 8.33
CA ALA A 326 -9.74 -42.87 7.77
C ALA A 326 -9.57 -42.86 6.23
N GLU A 327 -10.25 -41.95 5.53
CA GLU A 327 -10.06 -41.75 4.09
C GLU A 327 -8.64 -41.28 3.79
N MET A 328 -8.07 -40.38 4.58
CA MET A 328 -6.68 -39.96 4.44
C MET A 328 -5.72 -41.15 4.59
N GLU A 329 -5.86 -41.94 5.64
CA GLU A 329 -5.02 -43.12 5.89
C GLU A 329 -5.19 -44.17 4.79
N ARG A 330 -6.43 -44.39 4.31
CA ARG A 330 -6.69 -45.27 3.17
C ARG A 330 -5.97 -44.83 1.89
N ARG A 331 -5.91 -43.54 1.64
CA ARG A 331 -5.17 -42.97 0.50
C ARG A 331 -3.67 -43.17 0.69
N TYR A 332 -3.13 -42.97 1.88
CA TYR A 332 -1.72 -43.23 2.18
C TYR A 332 -1.37 -44.71 1.96
N ALA A 333 -2.16 -45.64 2.45
CA ALA A 333 -1.92 -47.06 2.24
C ALA A 333 -1.88 -47.45 0.73
N ARG A 334 -2.70 -46.80 -0.10
CA ARG A 334 -2.68 -47.02 -1.56
C ARG A 334 -1.44 -46.41 -2.23
N ILE A 335 -0.97 -45.27 -1.75
CA ILE A 335 0.28 -44.65 -2.21
C ILE A 335 1.46 -45.53 -1.82
N GLU A 336 1.51 -45.95 -0.56
CA GLU A 336 2.57 -46.77 0.01
C GLU A 336 2.70 -48.12 -0.69
N SER A 337 1.57 -48.77 -1.03
CA SER A 337 1.55 -50.01 -1.79
C SER A 337 1.84 -49.83 -3.30
N GLY A 338 2.03 -48.60 -3.78
CA GLY A 338 2.20 -48.30 -5.20
C GLY A 338 0.94 -48.47 -6.05
N ALA A 339 -0.24 -48.65 -5.41
CA ALA A 339 -1.51 -48.81 -6.10
C ALA A 339 -2.12 -47.46 -6.58
N ALA A 340 -1.59 -46.34 -6.13
CA ALA A 340 -1.98 -44.99 -6.55
C ALA A 340 -0.84 -44.00 -6.34
N SER A 341 -0.91 -42.87 -7.04
CA SER A 341 -0.11 -41.65 -6.77
C SER A 341 -0.94 -40.57 -6.09
N GLU A 342 -0.30 -39.57 -5.55
CA GLU A 342 -1.02 -38.41 -4.96
C GLU A 342 -1.98 -37.75 -5.95
N ASP A 343 -1.64 -37.75 -7.25
CA ASP A 343 -2.41 -37.12 -8.31
C ASP A 343 -3.66 -37.91 -8.76
N ASP A 344 -3.78 -39.18 -8.34
CA ASP A 344 -4.94 -40.01 -8.62
C ASP A 344 -6.15 -39.68 -7.72
N PHE A 345 -5.95 -38.90 -6.67
CA PHE A 345 -7.02 -38.56 -5.74
C PHE A 345 -7.63 -37.18 -6.04
N GLU A 346 -8.96 -37.15 -6.08
CA GLU A 346 -9.71 -35.89 -6.03
C GLU A 346 -9.64 -35.30 -4.60
N PRO A 347 -9.60 -33.96 -4.47
CA PRO A 347 -9.67 -33.31 -3.15
C PRO A 347 -10.90 -33.72 -2.36
N LEU A 348 -10.70 -34.08 -1.10
CA LEU A 348 -11.75 -34.16 -0.09
C LEU A 348 -11.66 -32.91 0.79
N ILE A 349 -12.77 -32.20 0.94
CA ILE A 349 -12.81 -30.96 1.69
C ILE A 349 -13.55 -31.16 3.00
N LEU A 350 -12.85 -30.95 4.12
CA LEU A 350 -13.45 -30.93 5.46
C LEU A 350 -13.58 -29.46 5.91
N VAL A 351 -14.80 -29.04 6.18
CA VAL A 351 -15.12 -27.71 6.68
C VAL A 351 -15.54 -27.79 8.14
N LEU A 352 -14.88 -27.04 9.00
CA LEU A 352 -15.24 -26.92 10.41
C LEU A 352 -15.31 -25.45 10.76
N ASP A 353 -16.51 -24.93 10.92
CA ASP A 353 -16.70 -23.55 11.42
C ASP A 353 -16.74 -23.54 12.95
N GLU A 354 -16.42 -22.39 13.56
CA GLU A 354 -16.41 -22.17 15.01
C GLU A 354 -15.63 -23.25 15.79
N TYR A 355 -14.38 -23.46 15.39
CA TYR A 355 -13.54 -24.50 15.99
C TYR A 355 -13.42 -24.40 17.51
N ARG A 356 -13.46 -23.21 18.09
CA ARG A 356 -13.47 -23.03 19.55
C ARG A 356 -14.72 -23.64 20.20
N ASP A 357 -15.89 -23.40 19.60
CA ASP A 357 -17.15 -23.96 20.10
C ASP A 357 -17.15 -25.48 19.94
N PHE A 358 -16.69 -25.98 18.78
CA PHE A 358 -16.50 -27.41 18.54
C PHE A 358 -15.62 -28.05 19.62
N TYR A 359 -14.46 -27.45 19.89
CA TYR A 359 -13.52 -27.95 20.90
C TYR A 359 -14.17 -28.08 22.28
N ALA A 360 -14.90 -27.06 22.69
CA ALA A 360 -15.59 -27.03 23.98
C ALA A 360 -16.71 -28.08 24.07
N ILE A 361 -17.62 -28.12 23.09
CA ILE A 361 -18.77 -29.06 23.10
C ILE A 361 -18.33 -30.52 22.94
N VAL A 362 -17.27 -30.81 22.21
CA VAL A 362 -16.70 -32.15 22.11
C VAL A 362 -16.07 -32.57 23.42
N ALA A 363 -15.37 -31.67 24.12
CA ALA A 363 -14.81 -31.99 25.43
C ALA A 363 -15.90 -32.32 26.47
N GLU A 364 -16.96 -31.53 26.49
CA GLU A 364 -18.12 -31.76 27.37
C GLU A 364 -18.83 -33.09 27.04
N TRP A 365 -19.15 -33.30 25.76
CA TRP A 365 -19.77 -34.53 25.30
C TRP A 365 -18.94 -35.76 25.64
N TYR A 366 -17.62 -35.71 25.37
CA TYR A 366 -16.71 -36.79 25.65
C TYR A 366 -16.61 -37.11 27.16
N ALA A 367 -16.60 -36.08 28.00
CA ALA A 367 -16.63 -36.27 29.46
C ALA A 367 -17.89 -37.03 29.94
N GLY A 368 -19.03 -36.84 29.25
CA GLY A 368 -20.27 -37.54 29.57
C GLY A 368 -20.32 -39.02 29.16
N ILE A 369 -19.51 -39.45 28.19
CA ILE A 369 -19.47 -40.83 27.68
C ILE A 369 -18.20 -41.59 28.10
N LYS A 370 -17.19 -40.90 28.61
CA LYS A 370 -15.91 -41.46 28.98
C LYS A 370 -15.99 -42.46 30.10
N VAL A 371 -15.40 -43.64 29.92
CA VAL A 371 -15.28 -44.68 30.95
C VAL A 371 -13.79 -44.87 31.34
N THR A 372 -13.55 -45.59 32.44
CA THR A 372 -12.19 -45.87 32.91
C THR A 372 -11.38 -46.60 31.82
N GLY A 373 -10.16 -46.13 31.55
CA GLY A 373 -9.31 -46.69 30.51
C GLY A 373 -9.33 -45.92 29.19
N MET A 374 -10.29 -45.03 28.96
CA MET A 374 -10.33 -44.19 27.77
C MET A 374 -9.34 -43.00 27.90
N PRO A 375 -8.83 -42.45 26.75
CA PRO A 375 -7.93 -41.31 26.71
C PRO A 375 -8.45 -40.09 27.50
N THR A 376 -7.53 -39.25 28.00
CA THR A 376 -7.91 -38.07 28.77
C THR A 376 -8.66 -37.06 27.96
N ARG A 377 -8.31 -36.88 26.68
CA ARG A 377 -8.96 -36.01 25.71
C ARG A 377 -9.65 -36.83 24.65
N CYS A 378 -10.72 -36.30 24.05
CA CYS A 378 -11.39 -36.93 22.94
C CYS A 378 -10.41 -37.17 21.77
N PRO A 379 -10.21 -38.42 21.32
CA PRO A 379 -9.24 -38.73 20.27
C PRO A 379 -9.51 -38.02 18.92
N VAL A 380 -10.75 -37.59 18.66
CA VAL A 380 -11.09 -36.86 17.44
C VAL A 380 -10.28 -35.57 17.24
N LEU A 381 -9.86 -34.93 18.34
CA LEU A 381 -9.02 -33.71 18.26
C LEU A 381 -7.63 -34.03 17.73
N GLU A 382 -7.07 -35.20 18.07
CA GLU A 382 -5.81 -35.70 17.53
C GLU A 382 -5.94 -36.06 16.03
N LYS A 383 -7.04 -36.71 15.65
CA LYS A 383 -7.35 -37.06 14.26
C LYS A 383 -7.48 -35.79 13.39
N LEU A 384 -8.12 -34.74 13.90
CA LEU A 384 -8.19 -33.45 13.21
C LEU A 384 -6.79 -32.81 13.07
N GLY A 385 -5.97 -32.86 14.13
CA GLY A 385 -4.58 -32.41 14.06
C GLY A 385 -3.77 -33.19 13.02
N SER A 386 -3.96 -34.52 12.94
CA SER A 386 -3.34 -35.35 11.92
C SER A 386 -3.76 -34.98 10.50
N LEU A 387 -5.05 -34.70 10.27
CA LEU A 387 -5.56 -34.23 8.97
C LEU A 387 -4.87 -32.91 8.54
N VAL A 388 -4.71 -31.98 9.45
CA VAL A 388 -4.04 -30.71 9.16
C VAL A 388 -2.54 -30.89 8.89
N ARG A 389 -1.86 -31.79 9.59
CA ARG A 389 -0.43 -32.05 9.39
C ARG A 389 -0.14 -32.86 8.12
N LYS A 390 -0.96 -33.83 7.80
CA LYS A 390 -0.69 -34.84 6.76
C LYS A 390 -1.60 -34.75 5.53
N GLY A 391 -2.74 -34.07 5.61
CA GLY A 391 -3.78 -34.11 4.58
C GLY A 391 -3.34 -33.71 3.17
N ARG A 392 -2.30 -32.88 3.04
CA ARG A 392 -1.82 -32.35 1.76
C ARG A 392 -1.54 -33.45 0.73
N SER A 393 -0.68 -34.41 1.04
CA SER A 393 -0.30 -35.47 0.12
C SER A 393 -1.45 -36.45 -0.19
N ALA A 394 -2.35 -36.63 0.78
CA ALA A 394 -3.55 -37.43 0.56
C ALA A 394 -4.71 -36.65 -0.08
N ARG A 395 -4.50 -35.39 -0.49
CA ARG A 395 -5.56 -34.52 -1.05
C ARG A 395 -6.78 -34.36 -0.14
N VAL A 396 -6.54 -34.28 1.17
CA VAL A 396 -7.59 -33.95 2.17
C VAL A 396 -7.30 -32.56 2.70
N HIS A 397 -8.19 -31.64 2.41
CA HIS A 397 -8.00 -30.21 2.73
C HIS A 397 -8.98 -29.78 3.81
N VAL A 398 -8.49 -28.99 4.77
CA VAL A 398 -9.27 -28.51 5.90
C VAL A 398 -9.51 -27.00 5.75
N ILE A 399 -10.77 -26.59 5.89
CA ILE A 399 -11.18 -25.20 6.08
C ILE A 399 -11.60 -25.03 7.52
N LEU A 400 -10.87 -24.19 8.25
CA LEU A 400 -11.11 -23.96 9.66
C LEU A 400 -11.59 -22.53 9.92
N GLY A 401 -12.76 -22.38 10.51
CA GLY A 401 -13.34 -21.10 10.91
C GLY A 401 -13.18 -20.82 12.40
N LEU A 402 -12.77 -19.61 12.76
CA LEU A 402 -12.69 -19.13 14.16
C LEU A 402 -13.14 -17.68 14.26
N GLN A 403 -13.54 -17.26 15.45
CA GLN A 403 -13.77 -15.84 15.73
C GLN A 403 -12.47 -15.12 16.13
N ARG A 404 -11.54 -15.82 16.76
CA ARG A 404 -10.25 -15.33 17.23
C ARG A 404 -9.17 -16.42 17.09
N PRO A 405 -7.93 -16.07 16.79
CA PRO A 405 -6.83 -17.02 16.66
C PRO A 405 -6.22 -17.37 18.04
N ASP A 406 -7.06 -17.80 18.99
CA ASP A 406 -6.63 -18.07 20.36
C ASP A 406 -5.66 -19.27 20.40
N ALA A 407 -4.47 -19.07 20.99
CA ALA A 407 -3.42 -20.07 21.05
C ALA A 407 -3.79 -21.32 21.87
N ASP A 408 -4.71 -21.17 22.84
CA ASP A 408 -5.21 -22.25 23.69
C ASP A 408 -5.99 -23.32 22.91
N VAL A 409 -6.58 -22.92 21.77
CA VAL A 409 -7.43 -23.78 20.95
C VAL A 409 -6.70 -24.15 19.65
N LEU A 410 -5.99 -23.19 19.03
CA LEU A 410 -5.21 -23.39 17.82
C LEU A 410 -3.73 -23.23 18.16
N GLY A 411 -3.06 -24.32 18.57
CA GLY A 411 -1.62 -24.32 18.86
C GLY A 411 -0.76 -23.85 17.67
N GLY A 412 0.45 -23.38 17.96
CA GLY A 412 1.34 -22.83 16.93
C GLY A 412 1.59 -23.80 15.78
N GLU A 413 1.95 -25.05 16.09
CA GLU A 413 2.20 -26.09 15.08
C GLU A 413 1.00 -26.35 14.16
N MET A 414 -0.20 -26.43 14.73
CA MET A 414 -1.42 -26.62 13.93
C MET A 414 -1.69 -25.41 13.05
N ARG A 415 -1.52 -24.19 13.59
CA ARG A 415 -1.72 -22.93 12.85
C ARG A 415 -0.75 -22.79 11.68
N ASP A 416 0.49 -23.23 11.83
CA ASP A 416 1.53 -23.09 10.82
C ASP A 416 1.26 -23.96 9.57
N ASN A 417 0.44 -25.00 9.71
CA ASN A 417 -0.02 -25.80 8.57
C ASN A 417 -1.14 -25.12 7.73
N PHE A 418 -1.72 -24.01 8.22
CA PHE A 418 -2.63 -23.19 7.42
C PHE A 418 -1.85 -22.09 6.71
N GLY A 419 -1.27 -22.41 5.55
CA GLY A 419 -0.51 -21.45 4.74
C GLY A 419 -1.40 -20.40 4.09
N THR A 420 -2.64 -20.76 3.71
CA THR A 420 -3.63 -19.78 3.24
C THR A 420 -4.48 -19.31 4.42
N ARG A 421 -4.45 -18.00 4.66
CA ARG A 421 -5.13 -17.39 5.81
C ARG A 421 -5.89 -16.14 5.38
N ILE A 422 -7.08 -15.93 5.97
CA ILE A 422 -7.86 -14.70 5.79
C ILE A 422 -8.49 -14.27 7.11
N SER A 423 -8.33 -13.00 7.47
CA SER A 423 -8.96 -12.40 8.66
C SER A 423 -9.92 -11.28 8.26
N LEU A 424 -11.22 -11.49 8.53
CA LEU A 424 -12.28 -10.53 8.22
C LEU A 424 -12.44 -9.53 9.35
N GLY A 425 -12.46 -8.25 8.98
CA GLY A 425 -12.52 -7.13 9.90
C GLY A 425 -11.22 -6.90 10.68
N PRO A 426 -11.18 -5.82 11.49
CA PRO A 426 -9.99 -5.43 12.21
C PRO A 426 -9.65 -6.40 13.36
N LEU A 427 -8.39 -6.81 13.43
CA LEU A 427 -7.82 -7.59 14.51
C LEU A 427 -7.38 -6.70 15.69
N SER A 428 -7.28 -7.29 16.88
CA SER A 428 -6.48 -6.69 17.95
C SER A 428 -4.98 -6.87 17.64
N PRO A 429 -4.07 -6.04 18.21
CA PRO A 429 -2.63 -6.24 18.00
C PRO A 429 -2.15 -7.64 18.38
N GLN A 430 -2.71 -8.24 19.45
CA GLN A 430 -2.43 -9.61 19.86
C GLN A 430 -2.95 -10.63 18.82
N GLY A 431 -4.17 -10.44 18.31
CA GLY A 431 -4.72 -11.29 17.24
C GLY A 431 -3.94 -11.19 15.94
N ALA A 432 -3.47 -9.99 15.61
CA ALA A 432 -2.62 -9.75 14.45
C ALA A 432 -1.26 -10.46 14.60
N MET A 433 -0.65 -10.40 15.79
CA MET A 433 0.58 -11.11 16.09
C MET A 433 0.41 -12.63 15.97
N MET A 434 -0.72 -13.18 16.43
CA MET A 434 -1.03 -14.60 16.31
C MET A 434 -1.29 -15.03 14.87
N MET A 435 -1.94 -14.16 14.07
CA MET A 435 -2.36 -14.48 12.70
C MET A 435 -1.27 -14.24 11.67
N TRP A 436 -0.50 -13.15 11.82
CA TRP A 436 0.41 -12.60 10.82
C TRP A 436 1.86 -12.46 11.32
N GLU A 437 2.15 -12.85 12.55
CA GLU A 437 3.46 -12.61 13.20
C GLU A 437 3.85 -11.11 13.22
N SER A 438 2.85 -10.25 13.09
CA SER A 438 3.01 -8.81 13.07
C SER A 438 1.87 -8.14 13.85
N PRO A 439 2.16 -7.29 14.85
CA PRO A 439 1.11 -6.65 15.66
C PRO A 439 0.38 -5.52 14.92
N HIS A 440 0.73 -5.27 13.65
CA HIS A 440 0.21 -4.15 12.87
C HIS A 440 -0.67 -4.56 11.69
N LEU A 441 -0.48 -5.77 11.15
CA LEU A 441 -1.22 -6.25 9.98
C LEU A 441 -2.68 -6.56 10.33
N GLY A 442 -3.60 -6.06 9.52
CA GLY A 442 -5.04 -6.26 9.71
C GLY A 442 -5.67 -5.51 10.88
N VAL A 443 -4.92 -4.65 11.60
CA VAL A 443 -5.43 -3.87 12.74
C VAL A 443 -6.18 -2.62 12.30
N ALA A 444 -5.69 -1.96 11.25
CA ALA A 444 -6.19 -0.69 10.74
C ALA A 444 -7.33 -0.83 9.71
N LEU A 445 -7.90 -2.03 9.55
CA LEU A 445 -9.03 -2.22 8.64
C LEU A 445 -10.24 -1.37 9.04
N PRO A 446 -10.99 -0.82 8.07
CA PRO A 446 -12.19 -0.05 8.35
C PRO A 446 -13.24 -0.91 9.06
N ARG A 447 -13.90 -0.33 10.06
CA ARG A 447 -15.01 -0.98 10.76
C ARG A 447 -16.31 -0.79 9.97
N GLY A 448 -17.20 -1.78 10.04
CA GLY A 448 -18.54 -1.68 9.46
C GLY A 448 -18.64 -2.07 7.97
N ILE A 449 -17.53 -2.45 7.32
CA ILE A 449 -17.54 -3.00 5.97
C ILE A 449 -17.43 -4.53 6.07
N ALA A 450 -18.54 -5.22 5.87
CA ALA A 450 -18.55 -6.68 5.86
C ALA A 450 -17.73 -7.23 4.68
N GLY A 451 -16.95 -8.28 4.92
CA GLY A 451 -16.07 -8.87 3.92
C GLY A 451 -14.73 -8.15 3.74
N ARG A 452 -14.50 -6.97 4.36
CA ARG A 452 -13.19 -6.36 4.36
C ARG A 452 -12.24 -7.21 5.19
N ALA A 453 -11.10 -7.58 4.61
CA ALA A 453 -10.22 -8.59 5.20
C ALA A 453 -8.74 -8.29 4.95
N THR A 454 -7.88 -8.99 5.67
CA THR A 454 -6.48 -9.19 5.32
C THR A 454 -6.33 -10.65 4.93
N ALA A 455 -5.72 -10.93 3.79
CA ALA A 455 -5.53 -12.28 3.28
C ALA A 455 -4.08 -12.52 2.85
N VAL A 456 -3.64 -13.76 2.97
CA VAL A 456 -2.41 -14.27 2.39
C VAL A 456 -2.70 -15.60 1.71
N SER A 457 -2.11 -15.80 0.54
CA SER A 457 -2.10 -17.08 -0.16
C SER A 457 -0.66 -17.44 -0.47
N ASP A 458 -0.30 -18.67 -0.18
CA ASP A 458 1.06 -19.19 -0.32
C ASP A 458 2.10 -18.28 0.40
N ASP A 459 3.26 -18.03 -0.22
CA ASP A 459 4.34 -17.22 0.34
C ASP A 459 4.19 -15.71 0.06
N ALA A 460 3.01 -15.27 -0.38
CA ALA A 460 2.74 -13.88 -0.66
C ALA A 460 2.69 -13.03 0.62
N ARG A 461 2.80 -11.71 0.46
CA ARG A 461 2.60 -10.78 1.58
C ARG A 461 1.10 -10.65 1.89
N PRO A 462 0.72 -10.55 3.18
CA PRO A 462 -0.66 -10.24 3.53
C PRO A 462 -1.13 -8.92 2.91
N LEU A 463 -2.25 -8.97 2.19
CA LEU A 463 -2.85 -7.84 1.49
C LEU A 463 -4.20 -7.48 2.12
N GLU A 464 -4.60 -6.22 2.02
CA GLU A 464 -5.97 -5.82 2.29
C GLU A 464 -6.84 -6.17 1.08
N VAL A 465 -7.96 -6.85 1.35
CA VAL A 465 -8.83 -7.40 0.32
C VAL A 465 -10.30 -7.18 0.66
N GLN A 466 -11.16 -7.29 -0.35
CA GLN A 466 -12.60 -7.44 -0.18
C GLN A 466 -12.99 -8.88 -0.54
N ALA A 467 -13.39 -9.65 0.47
CA ALA A 467 -13.86 -11.02 0.28
C ALA A 467 -15.12 -11.06 -0.60
N TYR A 468 -15.22 -12.10 -1.42
CA TYR A 468 -16.39 -12.29 -2.26
C TYR A 468 -17.65 -12.51 -1.43
N TRP A 469 -18.69 -11.82 -1.82
CA TRP A 469 -20.01 -11.95 -1.19
C TRP A 469 -20.82 -13.06 -1.86
N THR A 470 -21.38 -13.93 -1.05
CA THR A 470 -22.23 -15.05 -1.49
C THR A 470 -23.45 -15.14 -0.59
N PRO A 471 -24.66 -15.15 -1.14
CA PRO A 471 -25.86 -15.28 -0.34
C PRO A 471 -26.01 -16.68 0.26
N ASP A 472 -26.58 -16.78 1.45
CA ASP A 472 -27.01 -18.05 2.02
C ASP A 472 -28.21 -18.59 1.23
N PRO A 473 -28.16 -19.84 0.69
CA PRO A 473 -29.24 -20.38 -0.13
C PRO A 473 -30.61 -20.41 0.57
N ARG A 474 -30.65 -20.67 1.87
CA ARG A 474 -31.89 -20.73 2.65
C ARG A 474 -32.49 -19.34 2.81
N ARG A 475 -31.66 -18.35 3.12
CA ARG A 475 -32.10 -16.96 3.27
C ARG A 475 -32.52 -16.36 1.94
N ALA A 476 -31.76 -16.63 0.86
CA ALA A 476 -32.09 -16.18 -0.48
C ALA A 476 -33.41 -16.78 -0.98
N ALA A 477 -33.65 -18.07 -0.73
CA ALA A 477 -34.93 -18.72 -1.05
C ALA A 477 -36.11 -18.12 -0.27
N ALA A 478 -35.90 -17.74 0.98
CA ALA A 478 -36.95 -17.08 1.80
C ALA A 478 -37.20 -15.62 1.35
N ALA A 479 -36.14 -14.87 1.09
CA ALA A 479 -36.21 -13.46 0.65
C ALA A 479 -36.64 -13.29 -0.80
N ARG A 480 -36.44 -14.29 -1.65
CA ARG A 480 -36.74 -14.32 -3.10
C ARG A 480 -36.12 -13.15 -3.88
N HIS A 481 -34.97 -12.63 -3.43
CA HIS A 481 -34.29 -11.54 -4.12
C HIS A 481 -33.71 -12.06 -5.45
N PRO A 482 -34.09 -11.50 -6.61
CA PRO A 482 -33.74 -12.07 -7.93
C PRO A 482 -32.24 -12.15 -8.17
N ALA A 483 -31.47 -11.15 -7.77
CA ALA A 483 -30.01 -11.14 -7.96
C ALA A 483 -29.31 -12.24 -7.14
N ASP A 484 -29.75 -12.48 -5.92
CA ASP A 484 -29.21 -13.53 -5.05
C ASP A 484 -29.49 -14.92 -5.62
N LEU A 485 -30.73 -15.16 -6.07
CA LEU A 485 -31.11 -16.41 -6.69
C LEU A 485 -30.35 -16.65 -8.00
N ALA A 486 -30.18 -15.62 -8.82
CA ALA A 486 -29.40 -15.70 -10.06
C ALA A 486 -27.92 -15.98 -9.78
N LEU A 487 -27.34 -15.42 -8.72
CA LEU A 487 -25.97 -15.71 -8.30
C LEU A 487 -25.83 -17.16 -7.84
N LEU A 488 -26.74 -17.62 -6.98
CA LEU A 488 -26.74 -19.01 -6.49
C LEU A 488 -26.89 -20.03 -7.63
N GLU A 489 -27.75 -19.76 -8.62
CA GLU A 489 -27.91 -20.66 -9.76
C GLU A 489 -26.63 -20.76 -10.61
N ARG A 490 -25.86 -19.67 -10.73
CA ARG A 490 -24.56 -19.71 -11.41
C ARG A 490 -23.48 -20.47 -10.61
N LEU A 491 -23.57 -20.51 -9.29
CA LEU A 491 -22.65 -21.22 -8.40
C LEU A 491 -23.03 -22.69 -8.21
N LYS A 492 -24.23 -23.09 -8.63
CA LYS A 492 -24.75 -24.42 -8.39
C LYS A 492 -24.26 -25.42 -9.44
N PRO A 493 -23.67 -26.55 -9.03
CA PRO A 493 -23.35 -27.64 -9.96
C PRO A 493 -24.61 -28.20 -10.62
N ALA A 494 -24.53 -28.55 -11.90
CA ALA A 494 -25.64 -29.12 -12.64
C ALA A 494 -26.14 -30.48 -12.04
N ALA A 495 -25.21 -31.27 -11.48
CA ALA A 495 -25.51 -32.52 -10.82
C ALA A 495 -24.53 -32.83 -9.69
N ALA A 496 -24.96 -33.64 -8.74
CA ALA A 496 -24.06 -34.19 -7.72
C ALA A 496 -23.25 -35.36 -8.32
N ARG A 497 -21.92 -35.32 -8.16
CA ARG A 497 -21.01 -36.40 -8.54
C ARG A 497 -20.84 -37.46 -7.46
N HIS A 498 -21.09 -37.06 -6.21
CA HIS A 498 -20.88 -37.87 -5.03
C HIS A 498 -22.20 -38.11 -4.28
N PRO A 499 -22.48 -39.34 -3.82
CA PRO A 499 -23.67 -39.63 -3.01
C PRO A 499 -23.57 -38.97 -1.63
N ARG A 500 -24.70 -38.89 -0.94
CA ARG A 500 -24.71 -38.40 0.45
C ARG A 500 -23.90 -39.35 1.34
N LEU A 501 -23.10 -38.74 2.24
CA LEU A 501 -22.38 -39.48 3.25
C LEU A 501 -23.36 -40.01 4.30
N ARG A 502 -23.27 -41.32 4.62
CA ARG A 502 -24.01 -41.90 5.73
C ARG A 502 -23.17 -41.75 7.02
N VAL A 503 -23.71 -41.02 7.98
CA VAL A 503 -23.06 -40.82 9.26
C VAL A 503 -23.75 -41.76 10.26
N ARG A 504 -22.99 -42.69 10.83
CA ARG A 504 -23.41 -43.55 11.95
C ARG A 504 -22.31 -43.57 12.97
N LEU A 505 -22.67 -43.29 14.23
CA LEU A 505 -21.74 -43.43 15.33
C LEU A 505 -21.56 -44.92 15.61
N ASP A 506 -20.35 -45.44 15.44
CA ASP A 506 -19.95 -46.78 15.86
C ASP A 506 -19.20 -46.64 17.17
N GLU A 507 -19.60 -47.31 18.23
CA GLU A 507 -18.98 -47.19 19.56
C GLU A 507 -17.47 -47.60 19.52
N GLU A 508 -17.08 -48.46 18.59
CA GLU A 508 -15.71 -48.86 18.35
C GLU A 508 -14.78 -47.67 17.95
N LEU A 509 -15.33 -46.65 17.26
CA LEU A 509 -14.56 -45.45 16.88
C LEU A 509 -14.05 -44.65 18.08
N LEU A 510 -14.65 -44.81 19.23
CA LEU A 510 -14.32 -44.05 20.46
C LEU A 510 -13.37 -44.82 21.38
N THR A 511 -13.23 -46.12 21.17
CA THR A 511 -12.49 -47.02 22.08
C THR A 511 -11.14 -47.48 21.54
N THR A 512 -10.89 -47.35 20.25
CA THR A 512 -9.64 -47.80 19.62
C THR A 512 -8.62 -46.65 19.62
N PRO A 513 -7.50 -46.77 20.38
CA PRO A 513 -6.46 -45.72 20.43
C PRO A 513 -5.71 -45.54 19.09
N ASP A 514 -5.59 -46.60 18.28
CA ASP A 514 -4.77 -46.64 17.05
C ASP A 514 -5.35 -47.62 16.00
N ALA A 515 -6.48 -47.32 15.44
CA ALA A 515 -6.96 -48.01 14.27
C ALA A 515 -7.00 -47.09 13.05
#